data_6f13cc2447c55240db5ba211a1155b5b
#
_entry.id   6f13cc2447c55240db5ba211a1155b5b
#
_cell.length_a   1.000
_cell.length_b   1.000
_cell.length_c   1.000
_cell.angle_alpha   90.00
_cell.angle_beta   90.00
_cell.angle_gamma   90.00
#
_symmetry.space_group_name_H-M   'P 1'
#
loop_
_entity.id
_entity.type
_entity.pdbx_description
1 polymer ?
#
loop_
_entity_poly.entity_id
_entity_poly.type
_entity_poly.pdbx_seq_one_letter_code
_entity_poly.pdbx_strand_id
1 'polypeptide(L)'
;MMDLKLEVLFIPVSDVDRAKRFYEKLEFRLDIDAANESYRAIQFTPPGSETSIIFGKGITSAQPGSIDPPVLTVYDIDAARDNLIARGVNVSEVFHYAGGPFNNAVENPRVGGRDPQGRSYNSFASFKDPDGNGWLLQEIQTRLPGREWNLTRPPGMDVATLAALLLETGERHGHFEKTHAEHHWWDWYAPYLSARQSGSDPEEAAAAADRYMEKVLHIRPR
;
A
#
# COMPACT_ATOMS: atom_id res chain seq x y z
N MET A 1 16.13 19.53 6.72
CA MET A 1 15.28 19.44 5.51
C MET A 1 13.85 19.33 6.00
N MET A 2 12.91 20.11 5.46
CA MET A 2 11.49 20.01 5.84
C MET A 2 10.90 18.77 5.18
N ASP A 3 10.21 17.93 5.97
CA ASP A 3 9.53 16.74 5.48
C ASP A 3 8.11 17.11 5.03
N LEU A 4 7.73 16.80 3.78
CA LEU A 4 6.41 17.05 3.21
C LEU A 4 5.87 15.75 2.65
N LYS A 5 4.73 15.29 3.16
CA LYS A 5 4.06 14.07 2.71
C LYS A 5 2.69 14.41 2.15
N LEU A 6 2.31 13.71 1.09
CA LEU A 6 0.94 13.81 0.57
C LEU A 6 0.03 12.95 1.46
N GLU A 7 -0.85 13.59 2.21
CA GLU A 7 -1.72 12.94 3.19
C GLU A 7 -3.03 12.48 2.55
N VAL A 8 -3.72 13.39 1.83
CA VAL A 8 -5.07 13.12 1.36
C VAL A 8 -5.38 13.80 0.03
N LEU A 9 -6.19 13.12 -0.80
CA LEU A 9 -6.79 13.64 -2.03
C LEU A 9 -8.30 13.83 -1.84
N PHE A 10 -8.80 14.98 -2.24
CA PHE A 10 -10.25 15.29 -2.19
C PHE A 10 -10.95 14.73 -3.43
N ILE A 11 -11.99 13.91 -3.23
CA ILE A 11 -12.81 13.34 -4.29
C ILE A 11 -14.21 13.99 -4.23
N PRO A 12 -14.61 14.77 -5.25
CA PRO A 12 -15.93 15.38 -5.26
C PRO A 12 -17.00 14.35 -5.62
N VAL A 13 -18.00 14.21 -4.75
CA VAL A 13 -19.11 13.26 -4.91
C VAL A 13 -20.46 13.94 -4.73
N SER A 14 -21.48 13.46 -5.41
CA SER A 14 -22.85 13.95 -5.28
C SER A 14 -23.66 13.19 -4.23
N ASP A 15 -23.34 11.90 -4.01
CA ASP A 15 -23.98 11.01 -3.05
C ASP A 15 -22.91 10.31 -2.21
N VAL A 16 -22.81 10.75 -0.96
CA VAL A 16 -21.78 10.28 0.00
C VAL A 16 -21.92 8.80 0.32
N ASP A 17 -23.14 8.30 0.50
CA ASP A 17 -23.39 6.89 0.83
C ASP A 17 -23.14 5.96 -0.36
N ARG A 18 -23.46 6.40 -1.57
CA ARG A 18 -23.16 5.68 -2.81
C ARG A 18 -21.65 5.58 -3.01
N ALA A 19 -20.92 6.68 -2.82
CA ALA A 19 -19.46 6.68 -2.90
C ALA A 19 -18.84 5.80 -1.82
N LYS A 20 -19.33 5.87 -0.57
CA LYS A 20 -18.86 5.00 0.53
C LYS A 20 -18.95 3.53 0.15
N ARG A 21 -20.13 3.06 -0.28
CA ARG A 21 -20.32 1.66 -0.71
C ARG A 21 -19.41 1.27 -1.88
N PHE A 22 -19.10 2.19 -2.77
CA PHE A 22 -18.19 1.93 -3.87
C PHE A 22 -16.77 1.70 -3.40
N TYR A 23 -16.21 2.58 -2.55
CA TYR A 23 -14.84 2.44 -2.05
C TYR A 23 -14.69 1.28 -1.06
N GLU A 24 -15.74 0.92 -0.31
CA GLU A 24 -15.78 -0.32 0.47
C GLU A 24 -15.64 -1.57 -0.41
N LYS A 25 -16.28 -1.62 -1.59
CA LYS A 25 -16.10 -2.73 -2.55
C LYS A 25 -14.66 -2.86 -3.07
N LEU A 26 -13.92 -1.73 -3.14
CA LEU A 26 -12.52 -1.73 -3.50
C LEU A 26 -11.60 -2.19 -2.36
N GLU A 27 -12.16 -2.54 -1.19
CA GLU A 27 -11.43 -2.86 0.04
C GLU A 27 -10.53 -1.70 0.54
N PHE A 28 -10.89 -0.47 0.22
CA PHE A 28 -10.24 0.67 0.85
C PHE A 28 -10.59 0.68 2.33
N ARG A 29 -9.59 0.86 3.18
CA ARG A 29 -9.78 0.90 4.63
C ARG A 29 -10.51 2.18 5.02
N LEU A 30 -11.63 2.06 5.71
CA LEU A 30 -12.33 3.21 6.29
C LEU A 30 -11.54 3.72 7.50
N ASP A 31 -11.08 4.95 7.44
CA ASP A 31 -10.34 5.61 8.52
C ASP A 31 -11.27 6.48 9.38
N ILE A 32 -12.16 7.24 8.73
CA ILE A 32 -13.09 8.16 9.38
C ILE A 32 -14.44 8.16 8.65
N ASP A 33 -15.53 8.20 9.39
CA ASP A 33 -16.87 8.60 8.95
C ASP A 33 -17.44 9.54 10.04
N ALA A 34 -17.25 10.83 9.86
CA ALA A 34 -17.65 11.85 10.82
C ALA A 34 -18.68 12.79 10.19
N ALA A 35 -19.77 13.05 10.92
CA ALA A 35 -20.84 13.90 10.44
C ALA A 35 -21.37 14.82 11.53
N ASN A 36 -21.89 15.99 11.10
CA ASN A 36 -22.75 16.86 11.89
C ASN A 36 -23.88 17.40 10.99
N GLU A 37 -24.66 18.37 11.46
CA GLU A 37 -25.79 18.92 10.72
C GLU A 37 -25.41 19.54 9.37
N SER A 38 -24.21 20.13 9.27
CA SER A 38 -23.76 20.89 8.11
C SER A 38 -22.77 20.15 7.21
N TYR A 39 -22.10 19.12 7.72
CA TYR A 39 -21.04 18.46 7.00
C TYR A 39 -20.98 16.96 7.27
N ARG A 40 -20.39 16.20 6.36
CA ARG A 40 -19.96 14.82 6.57
C ARG A 40 -18.65 14.57 5.84
N ALA A 41 -17.68 13.99 6.53
CA ALA A 41 -16.39 13.62 5.98
C ALA A 41 -16.19 12.12 6.09
N ILE A 42 -15.87 11.48 5.00
CA ILE A 42 -15.47 10.06 4.96
C ILE A 42 -14.08 9.98 4.36
N GLN A 43 -13.17 9.33 5.08
CA GLN A 43 -11.81 9.09 4.62
C GLN A 43 -11.57 7.60 4.46
N PHE A 44 -10.98 7.24 3.33
CA PHE A 44 -10.55 5.89 3.01
C PHE A 44 -9.08 5.88 2.60
N THR A 45 -8.37 4.80 2.97
CA THR A 45 -7.00 4.55 2.51
C THR A 45 -6.98 3.33 1.60
N PRO A 46 -6.48 3.47 0.34
CA PRO A 46 -6.29 2.32 -0.54
C PRO A 46 -5.32 1.30 0.07
N PRO A 47 -5.51 -0.02 -0.15
CA PRO A 47 -4.58 -1.04 0.34
C PRO A 47 -3.13 -0.76 -0.07
N GLY A 48 -2.23 -0.74 0.91
CA GLY A 48 -0.81 -0.46 0.67
C GLY A 48 -0.42 1.00 0.41
N SER A 49 -1.39 1.94 0.45
CA SER A 49 -1.11 3.38 0.33
C SER A 49 -0.89 4.02 1.69
N GLU A 50 -0.02 5.04 1.73
CA GLU A 50 0.06 5.99 2.86
C GLU A 50 -0.84 7.21 2.63
N THR A 51 -1.19 7.49 1.38
CA THR A 51 -2.09 8.60 1.00
C THR A 51 -3.53 8.11 0.98
N SER A 52 -4.40 8.85 1.62
CA SER A 52 -5.84 8.59 1.70
C SER A 52 -6.63 9.37 0.65
N ILE A 53 -7.90 9.04 0.51
CA ILE A 53 -8.90 9.87 -0.17
C ILE A 53 -9.93 10.35 0.84
N ILE A 54 -10.47 11.55 0.64
CA ILE A 54 -11.54 12.08 1.45
C ILE A 54 -12.65 12.65 0.57
N PHE A 55 -13.89 12.39 0.93
CA PHE A 55 -15.08 12.93 0.26
C PHE A 55 -16.19 13.16 1.28
N GLY A 56 -17.20 13.91 0.88
CA GLY A 56 -18.32 14.17 1.77
C GLY A 56 -19.11 15.44 1.42
N LYS A 57 -20.06 15.77 2.30
CA LYS A 57 -20.85 17.00 2.22
C LYS A 57 -20.03 18.16 2.79
N GLY A 58 -19.87 19.24 2.03
CA GLY A 58 -19.16 20.43 2.50
C GLY A 58 -17.63 20.31 2.52
N ILE A 59 -17.06 19.26 1.89
CA ILE A 59 -15.62 18.98 1.91
C ILE A 59 -14.87 19.73 0.80
N THR A 60 -15.47 19.82 -0.37
CA THR A 60 -14.90 20.50 -1.55
C THR A 60 -15.98 21.20 -2.37
N SER A 61 -15.60 22.25 -3.08
CA SER A 61 -16.48 22.95 -4.06
C SER A 61 -16.30 22.42 -5.48
N ALA A 62 -15.41 21.46 -5.72
CA ALA A 62 -15.22 20.83 -7.01
C ALA A 62 -16.49 20.06 -7.45
N GLN A 63 -16.77 20.04 -8.75
CA GLN A 63 -17.94 19.35 -9.29
C GLN A 63 -17.76 17.83 -9.16
N PRO A 64 -18.80 17.07 -8.76
CA PRO A 64 -18.77 15.61 -8.83
C PRO A 64 -18.34 15.10 -10.21
N GLY A 65 -17.45 14.08 -10.22
CA GLY A 65 -16.93 13.52 -11.47
C GLY A 65 -15.84 14.35 -12.16
N SER A 66 -15.35 15.42 -11.56
CA SER A 66 -14.36 16.32 -12.17
C SER A 66 -12.90 15.91 -11.95
N ILE A 67 -12.65 14.84 -11.21
CA ILE A 67 -11.29 14.41 -10.98
C ILE A 67 -10.73 13.72 -12.22
N ASP A 68 -9.65 14.29 -12.73
CA ASP A 68 -8.79 13.69 -13.74
C ASP A 68 -7.89 12.66 -13.03
N PRO A 69 -7.67 11.45 -13.57
CA PRO A 69 -7.46 10.28 -12.76
C PRO A 69 -6.20 10.32 -11.92
N PRO A 70 -6.30 10.21 -10.58
CA PRO A 70 -5.18 9.77 -9.76
C PRO A 70 -4.77 8.36 -10.14
N VAL A 71 -3.50 8.06 -9.96
CA VAL A 71 -2.90 6.79 -10.36
C VAL A 71 -2.79 5.87 -9.16
N LEU A 72 -3.39 4.69 -9.25
CA LEU A 72 -3.16 3.55 -8.37
C LEU A 72 -2.13 2.64 -9.00
N THR A 73 -1.03 2.42 -8.31
CA THR A 73 0.02 1.53 -8.80
C THR A 73 -0.27 0.08 -8.43
N VAL A 74 -0.10 -0.81 -9.38
CA VAL A 74 -0.27 -2.25 -9.20
C VAL A 74 0.96 -3.00 -9.70
N TYR A 75 1.20 -4.18 -9.14
CA TYR A 75 2.34 -5.00 -9.55
C TYR A 75 2.02 -5.87 -10.77
N ASP A 76 0.76 -6.32 -10.87
CA ASP A 76 0.21 -7.09 -11.99
C ASP A 76 -1.13 -6.47 -12.40
N ILE A 77 -1.17 -5.92 -13.61
CA ILE A 77 -2.32 -5.16 -14.11
C ILE A 77 -3.51 -6.08 -14.42
N ASP A 78 -3.27 -7.30 -14.91
CA ASP A 78 -4.33 -8.24 -15.24
C ASP A 78 -4.99 -8.76 -13.97
N ALA A 79 -4.20 -9.20 -12.99
CA ALA A 79 -4.71 -9.65 -11.70
C ALA A 79 -5.49 -8.55 -10.96
N ALA A 80 -5.01 -7.31 -11.00
CA ALA A 80 -5.69 -6.17 -10.38
C ALA A 80 -7.01 -5.87 -11.09
N ARG A 81 -7.03 -5.88 -12.44
CA ARG A 81 -8.23 -5.70 -13.24
C ARG A 81 -9.28 -6.77 -12.94
N ASP A 82 -8.89 -8.04 -12.96
CA ASP A 82 -9.79 -9.16 -12.70
C ASP A 82 -10.40 -9.12 -11.29
N ASN A 83 -9.60 -8.73 -10.31
CA ASN A 83 -10.06 -8.52 -8.94
C ASN A 83 -11.14 -7.43 -8.85
N LEU A 84 -10.95 -6.29 -9.51
CA LEU A 84 -11.93 -5.21 -9.54
C LEU A 84 -13.21 -5.62 -10.28
N ILE A 85 -13.10 -6.35 -11.40
CA ILE A 85 -14.25 -6.86 -12.15
C ILE A 85 -15.04 -7.84 -11.29
N ALA A 86 -14.39 -8.76 -10.58
CA ALA A 86 -15.04 -9.68 -9.67
C ALA A 86 -15.84 -9.00 -8.56
N ARG A 87 -15.46 -7.77 -8.20
CA ARG A 87 -16.16 -6.88 -7.25
C ARG A 87 -17.26 -6.04 -7.90
N GLY A 88 -17.50 -6.22 -9.20
CA GLY A 88 -18.54 -5.49 -9.94
C GLY A 88 -18.16 -4.07 -10.32
N VAL A 89 -16.86 -3.78 -10.47
CA VAL A 89 -16.36 -2.52 -11.03
C VAL A 89 -16.21 -2.66 -12.54
N ASN A 90 -16.70 -1.67 -13.28
CA ASN A 90 -16.49 -1.61 -14.72
C ASN A 90 -15.10 -1.05 -15.03
N VAL A 91 -14.16 -1.93 -15.38
CA VAL A 91 -12.76 -1.60 -15.68
C VAL A 91 -12.52 -1.74 -17.18
N SER A 92 -11.81 -0.80 -17.79
CA SER A 92 -11.43 -0.86 -19.20
C SER A 92 -10.61 -2.13 -19.50
N GLU A 93 -10.50 -2.46 -20.78
CA GLU A 93 -9.43 -3.37 -21.21
C GLU A 93 -8.06 -2.80 -20.85
N VAL A 94 -7.09 -3.69 -20.63
CA VAL A 94 -5.69 -3.29 -20.46
C VAL A 94 -5.19 -2.64 -21.74
N PHE A 95 -4.43 -1.58 -21.63
CA PHE A 95 -3.82 -0.89 -22.75
C PHE A 95 -2.42 -0.39 -22.39
N HIS A 96 -1.66 -0.08 -23.41
CA HIS A 96 -0.36 0.58 -23.29
C HIS A 96 -0.22 1.70 -24.32
N TYR A 97 0.80 2.52 -24.22
CA TYR A 97 1.13 3.53 -25.22
C TYR A 97 2.25 3.01 -26.13
N ALA A 98 2.04 3.10 -27.45
CA ALA A 98 2.96 2.56 -28.46
C ALA A 98 4.38 3.13 -28.36
N GLY A 99 4.51 4.41 -28.04
CA GLY A 99 5.78 5.11 -27.86
C GLY A 99 6.50 4.82 -26.53
N GLY A 100 5.94 3.96 -25.70
CA GLY A 100 6.51 3.61 -24.40
C GLY A 100 6.17 4.58 -23.25
N PRO A 101 6.70 4.32 -22.04
CA PRO A 101 6.45 5.12 -20.88
C PRO A 101 7.04 6.52 -21.02
N PHE A 102 6.39 7.51 -20.38
CA PHE A 102 6.83 8.91 -20.34
C PHE A 102 6.98 9.61 -21.70
N ASN A 103 6.44 9.02 -22.77
CA ASN A 103 6.42 9.66 -24.08
C ASN A 103 5.17 10.56 -24.19
N ASN A 104 5.38 11.86 -24.07
CA ASN A 104 4.33 12.89 -24.20
C ASN A 104 4.12 13.37 -25.64
N ALA A 105 4.57 12.64 -26.65
CA ALA A 105 4.33 12.99 -28.05
C ALA A 105 2.82 13.01 -28.32
N VAL A 106 2.37 14.03 -29.08
CA VAL A 106 0.96 14.21 -29.46
C VAL A 106 0.39 12.97 -30.16
N GLU A 107 1.23 12.18 -30.79
CA GLU A 107 0.91 10.95 -31.51
C GLU A 107 1.41 9.70 -30.77
N ASN A 108 1.09 9.57 -29.47
CA ASN A 108 1.37 8.33 -28.73
C ASN A 108 0.06 7.54 -28.54
N PRO A 109 -0.35 6.74 -29.55
CA PRO A 109 -1.65 6.09 -29.53
C PRO A 109 -1.72 5.00 -28.46
N ARG A 110 -2.90 4.83 -27.88
CA ARG A 110 -3.22 3.69 -27.05
C ARG A 110 -3.34 2.43 -27.90
N VAL A 111 -2.73 1.35 -27.44
CA VAL A 111 -2.77 0.02 -28.04
C VAL A 111 -3.31 -0.96 -27.01
N GLY A 112 -4.18 -1.88 -27.42
CA GLY A 112 -4.77 -2.88 -26.52
C GLY A 112 -3.72 -3.86 -26.00
N GLY A 113 -3.94 -4.31 -24.75
CA GLY A 113 -3.07 -5.25 -24.04
C GLY A 113 -1.92 -4.61 -23.28
N ARG A 114 -1.20 -5.44 -22.53
CA ARG A 114 0.01 -5.04 -21.80
C ARG A 114 1.11 -4.58 -22.74
N ASP A 115 2.04 -3.80 -22.22
CA ASP A 115 3.25 -3.45 -22.96
C ASP A 115 4.01 -4.72 -23.34
N PRO A 116 4.20 -5.00 -24.64
CA PRO A 116 4.84 -6.24 -25.11
C PRO A 116 6.31 -6.37 -24.70
N GLN A 117 6.94 -5.28 -24.28
CA GLN A 117 8.30 -5.27 -23.75
C GLN A 117 8.35 -5.38 -22.21
N GLY A 118 7.20 -5.45 -21.54
CA GLY A 118 7.12 -5.55 -20.08
C GLY A 118 7.71 -4.35 -19.33
N ARG A 119 7.73 -3.16 -19.96
CA ARG A 119 8.30 -1.95 -19.34
C ARG A 119 7.40 -1.45 -18.21
N SER A 120 7.97 -1.20 -17.06
CA SER A 120 7.27 -0.49 -15.98
C SER A 120 6.73 0.85 -16.45
N TYR A 121 5.61 1.28 -15.88
CA TYR A 121 4.91 2.53 -16.20
C TYR A 121 4.20 2.58 -17.55
N ASN A 122 4.10 1.48 -18.31
CA ASN A 122 3.48 1.50 -19.62
C ASN A 122 2.32 0.52 -19.82
N SER A 123 1.81 -0.12 -18.79
CA SER A 123 0.59 -0.92 -18.86
C SER A 123 -0.46 -0.29 -17.94
N PHE A 124 -1.68 -0.10 -18.45
CA PHE A 124 -2.74 0.66 -17.78
C PHE A 124 -4.09 -0.03 -17.90
N ALA A 125 -4.96 0.25 -16.93
CA ALA A 125 -6.41 0.07 -17.05
C ALA A 125 -7.10 1.23 -16.32
N SER A 126 -8.33 1.57 -16.68
CA SER A 126 -9.04 2.67 -16.06
C SER A 126 -10.43 2.28 -15.61
N PHE A 127 -10.91 2.91 -14.57
CA PHE A 127 -12.30 2.81 -14.12
C PHE A 127 -12.81 4.16 -13.62
N LYS A 128 -14.09 4.23 -13.34
CA LYS A 128 -14.72 5.41 -12.76
C LYS A 128 -15.49 5.05 -11.51
N ASP A 129 -15.53 5.97 -10.57
CA ASP A 129 -16.45 5.88 -9.45
C ASP A 129 -17.91 6.19 -9.90
N PRO A 130 -18.91 6.06 -9.02
CA PRO A 130 -20.31 6.30 -9.40
C PRO A 130 -20.64 7.74 -9.82
N ASP A 131 -19.81 8.71 -9.49
CA ASP A 131 -19.95 10.11 -9.89
C ASP A 131 -19.21 10.45 -11.19
N GLY A 132 -18.39 9.50 -11.69
CA GLY A 132 -17.61 9.68 -12.91
C GLY A 132 -16.17 10.12 -12.66
N ASN A 133 -15.73 10.27 -11.40
CA ASN A 133 -14.33 10.53 -11.10
C ASN A 133 -13.47 9.39 -11.66
N GLY A 134 -12.45 9.77 -12.45
CA GLY A 134 -11.56 8.81 -13.09
C GLY A 134 -10.56 8.20 -12.11
N TRP A 135 -10.19 6.96 -12.38
CA TRP A 135 -9.09 6.23 -11.73
C TRP A 135 -8.27 5.53 -12.78
N LEU A 136 -6.95 5.58 -12.64
CA LEU A 136 -6.02 4.90 -13.53
C LEU A 136 -5.21 3.87 -12.75
N LEU A 137 -5.28 2.60 -13.15
CA LEU A 137 -4.33 1.59 -12.72
C LEU A 137 -3.08 1.68 -13.59
N GLN A 138 -1.91 1.61 -12.99
CA GLN A 138 -0.64 1.59 -13.70
C GLN A 138 0.26 0.49 -13.16
N GLU A 139 0.73 -0.39 -14.03
CA GLU A 139 1.66 -1.44 -13.66
C GLU A 139 3.06 -0.87 -13.45
N ILE A 140 3.61 -1.12 -12.25
CA ILE A 140 4.97 -0.72 -11.91
C ILE A 140 5.66 -1.89 -11.23
N GLN A 141 6.51 -2.59 -11.95
CA GLN A 141 7.31 -3.71 -11.42
C GLN A 141 8.66 -3.22 -10.90
N THR A 142 9.24 -2.24 -11.57
CA THR A 142 10.49 -1.60 -11.17
C THR A 142 10.26 -0.09 -11.10
N ARG A 143 10.53 0.51 -9.95
CA ARG A 143 10.35 1.96 -9.76
C ARG A 143 11.53 2.75 -10.31
N LEU A 144 11.26 4.01 -10.65
CA LEU A 144 12.28 4.99 -10.98
C LEU A 144 13.28 5.15 -9.82
N PRO A 145 14.55 5.44 -10.11
CA PRO A 145 15.56 5.73 -9.08
C PRO A 145 15.06 6.78 -8.06
N GLY A 146 15.28 6.53 -6.78
CA GLY A 146 14.81 7.39 -5.70
C GLY A 146 13.33 7.23 -5.32
N ARG A 147 12.59 6.34 -6.01
CA ARG A 147 11.21 5.96 -5.67
C ARG A 147 11.10 4.49 -5.32
N GLU A 148 11.97 4.02 -4.49
CA GLU A 148 11.90 2.64 -4.00
C GLU A 148 10.57 2.39 -3.27
N TRP A 149 10.04 1.18 -3.46
CA TRP A 149 8.96 0.74 -2.58
C TRP A 149 9.48 0.81 -1.16
N ASN A 150 8.70 1.32 -0.25
CA ASN A 150 9.00 1.15 1.16
C ASN A 150 8.78 -0.35 1.47
N LEU A 151 9.80 -1.17 1.17
CA LEU A 151 9.80 -2.62 1.39
C LEU A 151 9.76 -2.98 2.88
N THR A 152 9.74 -1.97 3.76
CA THR A 152 9.50 -2.17 5.20
C THR A 152 8.09 -2.66 5.49
N ARG A 153 7.19 -2.71 4.49
CA ARG A 153 5.97 -3.49 4.56
C ARG A 153 6.02 -4.59 3.50
N PRO A 154 6.53 -5.77 3.82
CA PRO A 154 6.43 -6.92 2.93
C PRO A 154 4.96 -7.14 2.56
N PRO A 155 4.65 -7.65 1.34
CA PRO A 155 3.31 -8.14 1.03
C PRO A 155 2.89 -9.02 2.21
N GLY A 156 1.72 -8.73 2.78
CA GLY A 156 1.32 -9.26 4.08
C GLY A 156 1.74 -10.72 4.20
N MET A 157 2.68 -10.98 5.10
CA MET A 157 3.27 -12.30 5.27
C MET A 157 2.13 -13.29 5.43
N ASP A 158 2.02 -14.28 4.55
CA ASP A 158 0.98 -15.30 4.68
C ASP A 158 1.13 -16.04 6.01
N VAL A 159 0.06 -16.66 6.47
CA VAL A 159 0.02 -17.29 7.80
C VAL A 159 1.11 -18.34 7.96
N ALA A 160 1.43 -19.10 6.90
CA ALA A 160 2.45 -20.15 6.96
C ALA A 160 3.86 -19.55 7.10
N THR A 161 4.17 -18.51 6.33
CA THR A 161 5.45 -17.78 6.41
C THR A 161 5.60 -17.10 7.76
N LEU A 162 4.53 -16.47 8.29
CA LEU A 162 4.55 -15.87 9.62
C LEU A 162 4.77 -16.91 10.71
N ALA A 163 4.09 -18.06 10.62
CA ALA A 163 4.25 -19.16 11.57
C ALA A 163 5.68 -19.72 11.56
N ALA A 164 6.26 -19.90 10.36
CA ALA A 164 7.65 -20.35 10.24
C ALA A 164 8.64 -19.34 10.85
N LEU A 165 8.43 -18.05 10.61
CA LEU A 165 9.27 -16.99 11.18
C LEU A 165 9.12 -16.90 12.71
N LEU A 166 7.92 -17.07 13.24
CA LEU A 166 7.70 -17.10 14.70
C LEU A 166 8.35 -18.32 15.34
N LEU A 167 8.33 -19.48 14.68
CA LEU A 167 9.01 -20.68 15.15
C LEU A 167 10.53 -20.46 15.18
N GLU A 168 11.12 -19.97 14.09
CA GLU A 168 12.54 -19.61 14.01
C GLU A 168 12.92 -18.62 15.12
N THR A 169 12.08 -17.59 15.34
CA THR A 169 12.28 -16.58 16.38
C THR A 169 12.31 -17.22 17.79
N GLY A 170 11.37 -18.13 18.06
CA GLY A 170 11.29 -18.84 19.35
C GLY A 170 12.52 -19.70 19.63
N GLU A 171 13.00 -20.43 18.62
CA GLU A 171 14.22 -21.23 18.74
C GLU A 171 15.44 -20.36 19.06
N ARG A 172 15.60 -19.22 18.39
CA ARG A 172 16.72 -18.29 18.62
C ARG A 172 16.61 -17.60 19.97
N HIS A 173 15.43 -17.14 20.35
CA HIS A 173 15.18 -16.54 21.68
C HIS A 173 15.53 -17.48 22.83
N GLY A 174 15.26 -18.77 22.70
CA GLY A 174 15.62 -19.76 23.72
C GLY A 174 17.12 -19.86 24.02
N HIS A 175 18.00 -19.42 23.12
CA HIS A 175 19.43 -19.29 23.40
C HIS A 175 19.73 -18.06 24.26
N PHE A 176 19.08 -16.93 23.99
CA PHE A 176 19.23 -15.70 24.77
C PHE A 176 18.69 -15.86 26.21
N GLU A 177 17.53 -16.48 26.39
CA GLU A 177 16.92 -16.74 27.70
C GLU A 177 17.83 -17.51 28.66
N LYS A 178 18.62 -18.48 28.15
CA LYS A 178 19.52 -19.30 28.98
C LYS A 178 20.67 -18.52 29.60
N THR A 179 21.02 -17.40 29.00
CA THR A 179 22.23 -16.63 29.35
C THR A 179 21.96 -15.27 29.95
N HIS A 180 20.71 -14.79 29.89
CA HIS A 180 20.33 -13.43 30.29
C HIS A 180 19.28 -13.42 31.41
N ALA A 181 19.12 -12.26 32.06
CA ALA A 181 18.12 -12.03 33.09
C ALA A 181 16.69 -12.18 32.54
N GLU A 182 15.73 -12.41 33.44
CA GLU A 182 14.31 -12.54 33.11
C GLU A 182 13.79 -11.29 32.39
N HIS A 183 13.04 -11.50 31.32
CA HIS A 183 12.49 -10.45 30.46
C HIS A 183 11.24 -10.98 29.75
N HIS A 184 10.49 -10.10 29.09
CA HIS A 184 9.35 -10.53 28.28
C HIS A 184 9.84 -11.00 26.90
N TRP A 185 9.30 -12.14 26.42
CA TRP A 185 9.69 -12.73 25.13
C TRP A 185 9.50 -11.75 23.94
N TRP A 186 8.47 -10.91 23.98
CA TRP A 186 8.19 -9.93 22.90
C TRP A 186 9.25 -8.82 22.81
N ASP A 187 9.97 -8.52 23.87
CA ASP A 187 11.04 -7.52 23.88
C ASP A 187 12.21 -7.94 23.00
N TRP A 188 12.47 -9.26 22.93
CA TRP A 188 13.49 -9.85 22.06
C TRP A 188 12.94 -10.16 20.66
N TYR A 189 11.67 -10.61 20.56
CA TYR A 189 11.04 -10.96 19.28
C TYR A 189 10.91 -9.74 18.37
N ALA A 190 10.51 -8.60 18.89
CA ALA A 190 10.26 -7.41 18.07
C ALA A 190 11.49 -6.96 17.27
N PRO A 191 12.68 -6.74 17.85
CA PRO A 191 13.86 -6.37 17.08
C PRO A 191 14.36 -7.51 16.17
N TYR A 192 14.21 -8.79 16.55
CA TYR A 192 14.53 -9.92 15.68
C TYR A 192 13.68 -9.92 14.42
N LEU A 193 12.37 -9.91 14.58
CA LEU A 193 11.40 -9.89 13.47
C LEU A 193 11.61 -8.67 12.58
N SER A 194 11.87 -7.50 13.16
CA SER A 194 12.18 -6.28 12.40
C SER A 194 13.42 -6.43 11.53
N ALA A 195 14.49 -7.00 12.06
CA ALA A 195 15.73 -7.25 11.31
C ALA A 195 15.51 -8.27 10.19
N ARG A 196 14.80 -9.39 10.46
CA ARG A 196 14.44 -10.40 9.45
C ARG A 196 13.58 -9.81 8.32
N GLN A 197 12.61 -8.97 8.66
CA GLN A 197 11.78 -8.28 7.68
C GLN A 197 12.56 -7.26 6.85
N SER A 198 13.67 -6.75 7.39
CA SER A 198 14.59 -5.85 6.68
C SER A 198 15.63 -6.58 5.83
N GLY A 199 15.56 -7.91 5.76
CA GLY A 199 16.43 -8.75 4.92
C GLY A 199 17.69 -9.29 5.61
N SER A 200 17.86 -9.04 6.92
CA SER A 200 18.96 -9.64 7.68
C SER A 200 18.84 -11.16 7.73
N ASP A 201 19.97 -11.86 7.72
CA ASP A 201 19.98 -13.30 7.98
C ASP A 201 19.66 -13.62 9.46
N PRO A 202 19.41 -14.90 9.82
CA PRO A 202 19.03 -15.26 11.19
C PRO A 202 20.07 -14.91 12.25
N GLU A 203 21.36 -14.99 11.94
CA GLU A 203 22.45 -14.64 12.84
C GLU A 203 22.54 -13.12 13.07
N GLU A 204 22.46 -12.36 12.00
CA GLU A 204 22.44 -10.90 12.05
C GLU A 204 21.24 -10.36 12.82
N ALA A 205 20.07 -10.97 12.61
CA ALA A 205 18.84 -10.62 13.31
C ALA A 205 18.93 -10.94 14.81
N ALA A 206 19.48 -12.09 15.19
CA ALA A 206 19.72 -12.44 16.59
C ALA A 206 20.69 -11.45 17.25
N ALA A 207 21.79 -11.12 16.59
CA ALA A 207 22.74 -10.14 17.10
C ALA A 207 22.13 -8.72 17.22
N ALA A 208 21.17 -8.36 16.35
CA ALA A 208 20.44 -7.10 16.47
C ALA A 208 19.49 -7.10 17.66
N ALA A 209 18.79 -8.21 17.90
CA ALA A 209 17.91 -8.37 19.06
C ALA A 209 18.72 -8.35 20.37
N ASP A 210 19.82 -9.08 20.45
CA ASP A 210 20.69 -9.12 21.62
C ASP A 210 21.21 -7.71 21.96
N ARG A 211 21.71 -6.98 20.95
CA ARG A 211 22.14 -5.59 21.14
C ARG A 211 21.03 -4.66 21.63
N TYR A 212 19.79 -4.86 21.15
CA TYR A 212 18.65 -4.08 21.62
C TYR A 212 18.34 -4.36 23.08
N MET A 213 18.29 -5.64 23.47
CA MET A 213 18.05 -6.07 24.85
C MET A 213 19.10 -5.51 25.80
N GLU A 214 20.38 -5.61 25.45
CA GLU A 214 21.47 -5.15 26.30
C GLU A 214 21.58 -3.62 26.39
N LYS A 215 21.50 -2.92 25.23
CA LYS A 215 21.78 -1.49 25.16
C LYS A 215 20.59 -0.60 25.39
N VAL A 216 19.38 -1.04 25.01
CA VAL A 216 18.16 -0.25 25.11
C VAL A 216 17.34 -0.64 26.35
N LEU A 217 17.16 -1.94 26.59
CA LEU A 217 16.39 -2.44 27.73
C LEU A 217 17.27 -2.78 28.94
N HIS A 218 18.60 -2.70 28.81
CA HIS A 218 19.58 -2.93 29.87
C HIS A 218 19.48 -4.32 30.50
N ILE A 219 19.02 -5.32 29.75
CA ILE A 219 18.96 -6.72 30.17
C ILE A 219 20.41 -7.27 30.20
N ARG A 220 20.86 -7.71 31.38
CA ARG A 220 22.25 -8.16 31.58
C ARG A 220 22.38 -9.69 31.44
N PRO A 221 23.54 -10.20 30.98
CA PRO A 221 23.89 -11.59 31.11
C PRO A 221 23.82 -12.01 32.60
N ARG A 222 23.47 -13.26 32.81
CA ARG A 222 23.47 -13.88 34.15
C ARG A 222 24.86 -14.21 34.63
#